data_cbbddd6eebb5448cb701963f55695edf
#
_entry.id   cbbddd6eebb5448cb701963f55695edf
#
_cell.length_a   1.000
_cell.length_b   1.000
_cell.length_c   1.000
_cell.angle_alpha   90.00
_cell.angle_beta   90.00
_cell.angle_gamma   90.00
#
_symmetry.space_group_name_H-M   'P 1'
#
loop_
_entity.id
_entity.type
_entity.pdbx_description
1 polymer ?
#
loop_
_entity_poly.entity_id
_entity_poly.type
_entity_poly.pdbx_seq_one_letter_code
_entity_poly.pdbx_strand_id
1 'polypeptide(L)'
;MTSFVKLGEVTLAYEIGGAGPRLVWCHGLGSCRAGDRDVIDGLAQHFTVLSFDARGHGESPPVTDEAMYTYAALSLDLRGLLDLVGWERAVFAGASMGGATAARVAMEQPDRVQALIIARPASAGTAASDRLQLLFRLEGEAIRNGGWDAAIGFLMSIPEAATAFASDPGRLTALREEWVRHDPASIAAALIGIPSSAPLTPGLDVNSITARVLVIPGDDLIHPREAGEAVARLITGARLTEPFDGVPREEETRKLVATIREFVHEV
;
A
#
# COMPACT_ATOMS: atom_id res chain seq x y z
N MET A 1 -11.84 -5.00 -16.87
CA MET A 1 -10.84 -5.54 -17.86
C MET A 1 -9.52 -4.88 -17.58
N THR A 2 -8.46 -5.67 -17.38
CA THR A 2 -7.10 -5.15 -17.13
C THR A 2 -6.58 -4.43 -18.36
N SER A 3 -6.06 -3.23 -18.16
CA SER A 3 -5.33 -2.43 -19.13
C SER A 3 -3.87 -2.31 -18.71
N PHE A 4 -2.98 -2.05 -19.66
CA PHE A 4 -1.55 -1.86 -19.39
C PHE A 4 -1.09 -0.51 -19.93
N VAL A 5 -0.22 0.15 -19.17
CA VAL A 5 0.40 1.41 -19.57
C VAL A 5 1.90 1.40 -19.34
N LYS A 6 2.64 1.90 -20.32
CA LYS A 6 4.09 2.09 -20.19
C LYS A 6 4.37 3.51 -19.69
N LEU A 7 5.04 3.61 -18.55
CA LEU A 7 5.46 4.86 -17.89
C LEU A 7 7.00 4.86 -17.76
N GLY A 8 7.67 5.51 -18.71
CA GLY A 8 9.13 5.44 -18.78
C GLY A 8 9.65 4.02 -18.97
N GLU A 9 10.37 3.49 -17.98
CA GLU A 9 10.96 2.14 -18.01
C GLU A 9 10.04 1.05 -17.44
N VAL A 10 8.95 1.41 -16.79
CA VAL A 10 8.02 0.43 -16.20
C VAL A 10 6.70 0.36 -16.97
N THR A 11 6.05 -0.77 -16.86
CA THR A 11 4.67 -0.96 -17.33
C THR A 11 3.80 -1.31 -16.12
N LEU A 12 2.63 -0.67 -16.01
CA LEU A 12 1.69 -0.95 -14.94
C LEU A 12 0.42 -1.58 -15.51
N ALA A 13 -0.10 -2.57 -14.80
CA ALA A 13 -1.44 -3.10 -15.00
C ALA A 13 -2.43 -2.29 -14.17
N TYR A 14 -3.57 -1.88 -14.74
CA TYR A 14 -4.58 -1.10 -14.05
C TYR A 14 -5.99 -1.42 -14.52
N GLU A 15 -6.96 -1.05 -13.71
CA GLU A 15 -8.39 -1.13 -14.01
C GLU A 15 -9.09 0.14 -13.51
N ILE A 16 -10.19 0.49 -14.22
CA ILE A 16 -11.14 1.50 -13.74
C ILE A 16 -12.52 0.84 -13.69
N GLY A 17 -13.19 0.95 -12.54
CA GLY A 17 -14.51 0.38 -12.34
C GLY A 17 -15.38 1.22 -11.41
N GLY A 18 -16.68 0.89 -11.35
CA GLY A 18 -17.63 1.63 -10.53
C GLY A 18 -18.13 2.94 -11.14
N ALA A 19 -18.87 3.70 -10.34
CA ALA A 19 -19.41 5.01 -10.72
C ALA A 19 -19.49 5.91 -9.49
N GLY A 20 -19.21 7.22 -9.68
CA GLY A 20 -19.22 8.21 -8.62
C GLY A 20 -17.95 9.07 -8.60
N PRO A 21 -17.62 9.70 -7.47
CA PRO A 21 -16.39 10.46 -7.30
C PRO A 21 -15.16 9.61 -7.63
N ARG A 22 -14.13 10.24 -8.21
CA ARG A 22 -12.88 9.55 -8.56
C ARG A 22 -12.08 9.18 -7.30
N LEU A 23 -11.70 7.91 -7.18
CA LEU A 23 -10.85 7.40 -6.11
C LEU A 23 -9.76 6.52 -6.71
N VAL A 24 -8.51 6.72 -6.30
CA VAL A 24 -7.42 5.81 -6.60
C VAL A 24 -7.14 4.94 -5.38
N TRP A 25 -7.07 3.62 -5.58
CA TRP A 25 -6.67 2.66 -4.57
C TRP A 25 -5.24 2.17 -4.83
N CYS A 26 -4.38 2.33 -3.82
CA CYS A 26 -2.98 1.91 -3.83
C CYS A 26 -2.78 0.76 -2.84
N HIS A 27 -2.40 -0.41 -3.34
CA HIS A 27 -2.17 -1.60 -2.51
C HIS A 27 -0.87 -1.55 -1.70
N GLY A 28 -0.74 -2.42 -0.70
CA GLY A 28 0.46 -2.59 0.11
C GLY A 28 1.59 -3.39 -0.57
N LEU A 29 2.79 -3.35 0.02
CA LEU A 29 3.92 -4.18 -0.41
C LEU A 29 3.58 -5.66 -0.31
N GLY A 30 3.84 -6.41 -1.38
CA GLY A 30 3.50 -7.83 -1.49
C GLY A 30 2.02 -8.13 -1.71
N SER A 31 1.17 -7.11 -1.91
CA SER A 31 -0.22 -7.25 -2.37
C SER A 31 -0.35 -6.80 -3.84
N CYS A 32 -1.56 -6.88 -4.39
CA CYS A 32 -1.90 -6.44 -5.74
C CYS A 32 -3.41 -6.18 -5.85
N ARG A 33 -3.87 -5.70 -7.01
CA ARG A 33 -5.31 -5.50 -7.27
C ARG A 33 -6.15 -6.75 -7.00
N ALA A 34 -5.63 -7.92 -7.38
CA ALA A 34 -6.34 -9.18 -7.17
C ALA A 34 -6.43 -9.55 -5.68
N GLY A 35 -5.39 -9.23 -4.89
CA GLY A 35 -5.38 -9.41 -3.43
C GLY A 35 -6.34 -8.48 -2.70
N ASP A 36 -6.49 -7.26 -3.21
CA ASP A 36 -7.37 -6.23 -2.65
C ASP A 36 -8.75 -6.19 -3.34
N ARG A 37 -9.13 -7.25 -4.10
CA ARG A 37 -10.37 -7.26 -4.89
C ARG A 37 -11.60 -6.89 -4.07
N ASP A 38 -11.74 -7.44 -2.87
CA ASP A 38 -12.90 -7.20 -2.01
C ASP A 38 -13.02 -5.72 -1.61
N VAL A 39 -11.88 -5.07 -1.34
CA VAL A 39 -11.81 -3.62 -1.04
C VAL A 39 -12.19 -2.81 -2.27
N ILE A 40 -11.59 -3.14 -3.42
CA ILE A 40 -11.81 -2.44 -4.69
C ILE A 40 -13.28 -2.55 -5.12
N ASP A 41 -13.87 -3.74 -5.05
CA ASP A 41 -15.27 -3.98 -5.41
C ASP A 41 -16.23 -3.27 -4.45
N GLY A 42 -15.90 -3.26 -3.14
CA GLY A 42 -16.65 -2.50 -2.15
C GLY A 42 -16.62 -0.99 -2.41
N LEU A 43 -15.43 -0.44 -2.71
CA LEU A 43 -15.28 0.98 -3.06
C LEU A 43 -15.99 1.32 -4.38
N ALA A 44 -15.97 0.42 -5.37
CA ALA A 44 -16.58 0.63 -6.68
C ALA A 44 -18.12 0.75 -6.62
N GLN A 45 -18.75 0.37 -5.52
CA GLN A 45 -20.18 0.62 -5.28
C GLN A 45 -20.50 2.10 -5.03
N HIS A 46 -19.48 2.91 -4.69
CA HIS A 46 -19.64 4.31 -4.26
C HIS A 46 -18.76 5.29 -5.04
N PHE A 47 -17.73 4.79 -5.72
CA PHE A 47 -16.71 5.58 -6.41
C PHE A 47 -16.43 5.04 -7.81
N THR A 48 -15.92 5.91 -8.68
CA THR A 48 -15.16 5.46 -9.84
C THR A 48 -13.75 5.18 -9.36
N VAL A 49 -13.39 3.89 -9.25
CA VAL A 49 -12.12 3.43 -8.65
C VAL A 49 -11.10 3.14 -9.74
N LEU A 50 -9.97 3.84 -9.70
CA LEU A 50 -8.74 3.46 -10.40
C LEU A 50 -7.92 2.60 -9.45
N SER A 51 -7.66 1.36 -9.80
CA SER A 51 -6.75 0.45 -9.10
C SER A 51 -5.64 0.00 -10.03
N PHE A 52 -4.45 -0.19 -9.52
CA PHE A 52 -3.28 -0.60 -10.33
C PHE A 52 -2.38 -1.53 -9.53
N ASP A 53 -1.63 -2.36 -10.23
CA ASP A 53 -0.54 -3.11 -9.63
C ASP A 53 0.73 -2.25 -9.72
N ALA A 54 1.35 -1.98 -8.59
CA ALA A 54 2.61 -1.24 -8.53
C ALA A 54 3.69 -1.98 -9.34
N ARG A 55 4.77 -1.28 -9.71
CA ARG A 55 5.89 -1.91 -10.42
C ARG A 55 6.29 -3.23 -9.77
N GLY A 56 6.47 -4.29 -10.57
CA GLY A 56 6.87 -5.61 -10.13
C GLY A 56 5.88 -6.37 -9.25
N HIS A 57 4.63 -5.88 -9.11
CA HIS A 57 3.57 -6.55 -8.37
C HIS A 57 2.45 -7.03 -9.32
N GLY A 58 1.75 -8.09 -8.92
CA GLY A 58 0.58 -8.60 -9.63
C GLY A 58 0.82 -8.87 -11.11
N GLU A 59 -0.02 -8.27 -11.96
CA GLU A 59 0.08 -8.36 -13.42
C GLU A 59 1.04 -7.31 -14.04
N SER A 60 1.57 -6.37 -13.27
CA SER A 60 2.63 -5.47 -13.73
C SER A 60 3.90 -6.28 -14.00
N PRO A 61 4.58 -6.07 -15.16
CA PRO A 61 5.78 -6.83 -15.52
C PRO A 61 6.86 -6.78 -14.43
N PRO A 62 7.71 -7.82 -14.37
CA PRO A 62 8.77 -7.92 -13.38
C PRO A 62 9.73 -6.73 -13.40
N VAL A 63 10.13 -6.28 -12.19
CA VAL A 63 11.17 -5.29 -11.93
C VAL A 63 12.07 -5.84 -10.83
N THR A 64 13.29 -6.22 -11.15
CA THR A 64 14.18 -6.97 -10.25
C THR A 64 15.32 -6.14 -9.64
N ASP A 65 15.45 -4.88 -10.04
CA ASP A 65 16.43 -3.95 -9.48
C ASP A 65 15.86 -3.25 -8.23
N GLU A 66 16.49 -3.47 -7.09
CA GLU A 66 16.11 -2.85 -5.80
C GLU A 66 16.10 -1.32 -5.85
N ALA A 67 17.01 -0.71 -6.62
CA ALA A 67 17.11 0.74 -6.75
C ALA A 67 15.88 1.39 -7.40
N MET A 68 15.09 0.58 -8.13
CA MET A 68 13.84 1.01 -8.74
C MET A 68 12.69 1.13 -7.73
N TYR A 69 12.84 0.59 -6.50
CA TYR A 69 11.80 0.57 -5.49
C TYR A 69 12.02 1.66 -4.43
N THR A 70 11.63 2.88 -4.80
CA THR A 70 11.61 4.03 -3.88
C THR A 70 10.24 4.70 -3.91
N TYR A 71 9.85 5.36 -2.82
CA TYR A 71 8.60 6.13 -2.81
C TYR A 71 8.59 7.27 -3.84
N ALA A 72 9.76 7.81 -4.21
CA ALA A 72 9.87 8.77 -5.30
C ALA A 72 9.48 8.15 -6.65
N ALA A 73 9.96 6.93 -6.91
CA ALA A 73 9.64 6.20 -8.12
C ALA A 73 8.16 5.77 -8.16
N LEU A 74 7.62 5.25 -7.03
CA LEU A 74 6.20 4.88 -6.94
C LEU A 74 5.27 6.09 -7.09
N SER A 75 5.63 7.25 -6.53
CA SER A 75 4.89 8.50 -6.70
C SER A 75 4.87 8.96 -8.16
N LEU A 76 6.01 8.84 -8.86
CA LEU A 76 6.11 9.16 -10.28
C LEU A 76 5.20 8.26 -11.13
N ASP A 77 5.16 6.96 -10.83
CA ASP A 77 4.28 6.01 -11.49
C ASP A 77 2.80 6.37 -11.31
N LEU A 78 2.41 6.65 -10.07
CA LEU A 78 1.02 7.00 -9.76
C LEU A 78 0.59 8.30 -10.46
N ARG A 79 1.46 9.32 -10.47
CA ARG A 79 1.19 10.57 -11.19
C ARG A 79 1.05 10.35 -12.69
N GLY A 80 1.98 9.59 -13.27
CA GLY A 80 1.93 9.25 -14.69
C GLY A 80 0.67 8.47 -15.07
N LEU A 81 0.21 7.57 -14.21
CA LEU A 81 -1.04 6.84 -14.42
C LEU A 81 -2.25 7.78 -14.38
N LEU A 82 -2.31 8.71 -13.43
CA LEU A 82 -3.38 9.70 -13.34
C LEU A 82 -3.42 10.62 -14.56
N ASP A 83 -2.24 11.04 -15.05
CA ASP A 83 -2.13 11.88 -16.27
C ASP A 83 -2.66 11.12 -17.48
N LEU A 84 -2.31 9.85 -17.62
CA LEU A 84 -2.78 9.01 -18.72
C LEU A 84 -4.32 8.88 -18.75
N VAL A 85 -4.93 8.64 -17.57
CA VAL A 85 -6.40 8.46 -17.49
C VAL A 85 -7.15 9.80 -17.44
N GLY A 86 -6.45 10.94 -17.52
CA GLY A 86 -7.04 12.28 -17.51
C GLY A 86 -7.69 12.65 -16.16
N TRP A 87 -7.15 12.14 -15.05
CA TRP A 87 -7.66 12.47 -13.73
C TRP A 87 -6.82 13.60 -13.10
N GLU A 88 -7.30 14.82 -13.25
CA GLU A 88 -6.66 16.00 -12.67
C GLU A 88 -6.70 15.97 -11.14
N ARG A 89 -7.81 15.47 -10.56
CA ARG A 89 -8.03 15.41 -9.11
C ARG A 89 -8.83 14.17 -8.72
N ALA A 90 -8.47 13.55 -7.58
CA ALA A 90 -9.14 12.37 -7.05
C ALA A 90 -9.00 12.28 -5.51
N VAL A 91 -9.78 11.40 -4.91
CA VAL A 91 -9.54 10.86 -3.57
C VAL A 91 -8.41 9.85 -3.69
N PHE A 92 -7.42 9.93 -2.80
CA PHE A 92 -6.31 8.99 -2.73
C PHE A 92 -6.46 8.12 -1.49
N ALA A 93 -6.52 6.82 -1.69
CA ALA A 93 -6.61 5.86 -0.62
C ALA A 93 -5.59 4.74 -0.84
N GLY A 94 -4.95 4.27 0.22
CA GLY A 94 -4.01 3.16 0.10
C GLY A 94 -3.61 2.59 1.44
N ALA A 95 -3.11 1.35 1.40
CA ALA A 95 -2.63 0.62 2.56
C ALA A 95 -1.11 0.54 2.57
N SER A 96 -0.48 0.73 3.73
CA SER A 96 0.96 0.57 3.95
C SER A 96 1.79 1.32 2.90
N MET A 97 2.57 0.62 2.05
CA MET A 97 3.31 1.18 0.92
C MET A 97 2.44 2.09 0.04
N GLY A 98 1.21 1.66 -0.26
CA GLY A 98 0.28 2.44 -1.09
C GLY A 98 -0.18 3.73 -0.41
N GLY A 99 -0.45 3.69 0.89
CA GLY A 99 -0.78 4.88 1.69
C GLY A 99 0.37 5.88 1.74
N ALA A 100 1.59 5.40 1.92
CA ALA A 100 2.81 6.24 1.90
C ALA A 100 3.08 6.84 0.50
N THR A 101 2.83 6.06 -0.57
CA THR A 101 2.92 6.57 -1.96
C THR A 101 1.89 7.67 -2.21
N ALA A 102 0.64 7.47 -1.80
CA ALA A 102 -0.42 8.47 -1.89
C ALA A 102 -0.08 9.75 -1.12
N ALA A 103 0.43 9.61 0.11
CA ALA A 103 0.87 10.75 0.93
C ALA A 103 2.00 11.53 0.24
N ARG A 104 2.95 10.83 -0.39
CA ARG A 104 4.02 11.49 -1.15
C ARG A 104 3.47 12.29 -2.33
N VAL A 105 2.53 11.76 -3.10
CA VAL A 105 1.86 12.53 -4.17
C VAL A 105 1.16 13.75 -3.59
N ALA A 106 0.50 13.63 -2.43
CA ALA A 106 -0.15 14.76 -1.77
C ALA A 106 0.82 15.88 -1.35
N MET A 107 2.06 15.54 -1.02
CA MET A 107 3.13 16.53 -0.75
C MET A 107 3.70 17.14 -2.03
N GLU A 108 3.86 16.36 -3.10
CA GLU A 108 4.44 16.80 -4.38
C GLU A 108 3.43 17.58 -5.23
N GLN A 109 2.15 17.20 -5.21
CA GLN A 109 1.08 17.75 -6.02
C GLN A 109 -0.23 17.88 -5.21
N PRO A 110 -0.29 18.75 -4.20
CA PRO A 110 -1.43 18.85 -3.27
C PRO A 110 -2.76 19.13 -3.99
N ASP A 111 -2.74 19.90 -5.07
CA ASP A 111 -3.94 20.24 -5.84
C ASP A 111 -4.60 19.02 -6.51
N ARG A 112 -3.87 17.93 -6.68
CA ARG A 112 -4.39 16.67 -7.26
C ARG A 112 -5.18 15.84 -6.25
N VAL A 113 -5.04 16.10 -4.95
CA VAL A 113 -5.60 15.27 -3.88
C VAL A 113 -6.83 15.96 -3.28
N GLN A 114 -7.99 15.33 -3.42
CA GLN A 114 -9.25 15.81 -2.86
C GLN A 114 -9.38 15.43 -1.37
N ALA A 115 -9.03 14.21 -1.05
CA ALA A 115 -8.91 13.67 0.30
C ALA A 115 -7.84 12.57 0.28
N LEU A 116 -7.17 12.35 1.39
CA LEU A 116 -6.11 11.36 1.54
C LEU A 116 -6.47 10.37 2.65
N ILE A 117 -6.47 9.09 2.35
CA ILE A 117 -6.69 8.01 3.30
C ILE A 117 -5.42 7.16 3.38
N ILE A 118 -4.82 7.11 4.56
CA ILE A 118 -3.61 6.33 4.86
C ILE A 118 -4.02 5.21 5.81
N ALA A 119 -4.15 4.00 5.28
CA ALA A 119 -4.45 2.82 6.08
C ALA A 119 -3.16 2.06 6.42
N ARG A 120 -3.04 1.61 7.67
CA ARG A 120 -1.97 0.75 8.18
C ARG A 120 -0.56 1.28 7.82
N PRO A 121 -0.21 2.53 8.20
CA PRO A 121 1.15 3.01 7.97
C PRO A 121 2.17 2.23 8.80
N ALA A 122 3.31 1.87 8.19
CA ALA A 122 4.41 1.17 8.87
C ALA A 122 5.42 2.13 9.52
N SER A 123 5.42 3.41 9.13
CA SER A 123 6.30 4.45 9.67
C SER A 123 5.67 5.84 9.52
N ALA A 124 6.21 6.82 10.23
CA ALA A 124 5.74 8.21 10.22
C ALA A 124 6.51 9.07 9.22
N GLY A 125 6.54 8.69 7.95
CA GLY A 125 7.19 9.46 6.89
C GLY A 125 8.70 9.25 6.75
N THR A 126 9.32 8.49 7.65
CA THR A 126 10.72 8.06 7.57
C THR A 126 10.85 6.71 6.87
N ALA A 127 12.08 6.29 6.57
CA ALA A 127 12.35 4.89 6.26
C ALA A 127 11.86 3.99 7.42
N ALA A 128 11.57 2.74 7.14
CA ALA A 128 11.24 1.76 8.17
C ALA A 128 12.36 1.68 9.22
N SER A 129 12.04 1.25 10.45
CA SER A 129 13.06 1.05 11.47
C SER A 129 14.12 0.03 11.00
N ASP A 130 15.34 0.11 11.54
CA ASP A 130 16.44 -0.80 11.18
C ASP A 130 16.04 -2.27 11.37
N ARG A 131 15.27 -2.58 12.43
CA ARG A 131 14.73 -3.92 12.67
C ARG A 131 13.81 -4.37 11.53
N LEU A 132 12.92 -3.51 11.09
CA LEU A 132 11.95 -3.83 10.04
C LEU A 132 12.64 -3.91 8.67
N GLN A 133 13.61 -3.03 8.40
CA GLN A 133 14.44 -3.11 7.19
C GLN A 133 15.21 -4.43 7.14
N LEU A 134 15.82 -4.86 8.26
CA LEU A 134 16.54 -6.14 8.34
C LEU A 134 15.58 -7.32 8.11
N LEU A 135 14.39 -7.29 8.71
CA LEU A 135 13.38 -8.32 8.54
C LEU A 135 13.00 -8.52 7.06
N PHE A 136 12.64 -7.43 6.40
CA PHE A 136 12.26 -7.46 4.99
C PHE A 136 13.44 -7.84 4.07
N ARG A 137 14.65 -7.39 4.39
CA ARG A 137 15.85 -7.80 3.66
C ARG A 137 16.06 -9.31 3.75
N LEU A 138 15.99 -9.89 4.95
CA LEU A 138 16.18 -11.34 5.13
C LEU A 138 15.08 -12.15 4.44
N GLU A 139 13.84 -11.66 4.46
CA GLU A 139 12.73 -12.26 3.70
C GLU A 139 12.98 -12.20 2.18
N GLY A 140 13.39 -11.05 1.65
CA GLY A 140 13.75 -10.88 0.25
C GLY A 140 14.93 -11.78 -0.16
N GLU A 141 15.95 -11.92 0.66
CA GLU A 141 17.08 -12.84 0.43
C GLU A 141 16.63 -14.31 0.45
N ALA A 142 15.70 -14.68 1.36
CA ALA A 142 15.12 -16.01 1.38
C ALA A 142 14.37 -16.31 0.08
N ILE A 143 13.57 -15.37 -0.42
CA ILE A 143 12.89 -15.52 -1.71
C ILE A 143 13.91 -15.71 -2.86
N ARG A 144 14.95 -14.90 -2.92
CA ARG A 144 16.01 -15.01 -3.96
C ARG A 144 16.70 -16.37 -3.97
N ASN A 145 16.94 -16.93 -2.78
CA ASN A 145 17.72 -18.15 -2.62
C ASN A 145 16.88 -19.43 -2.76
N GLY A 146 15.57 -19.39 -2.52
CA GLY A 146 14.74 -20.59 -2.52
C GLY A 146 13.25 -20.36 -2.76
N GLY A 147 12.88 -19.19 -3.32
CA GLY A 147 11.50 -18.88 -3.68
C GLY A 147 10.56 -18.74 -2.47
N TRP A 148 9.29 -18.92 -2.73
CA TRP A 148 8.24 -18.74 -1.72
C TRP A 148 8.34 -19.70 -0.54
N ASP A 149 8.79 -20.94 -0.75
CA ASP A 149 8.96 -21.92 0.32
C ASP A 149 10.06 -21.52 1.30
N ALA A 150 11.16 -20.93 0.81
CA ALA A 150 12.21 -20.40 1.68
C ALA A 150 11.73 -19.18 2.48
N ALA A 151 10.94 -18.30 1.87
CA ALA A 151 10.32 -17.17 2.57
C ALA A 151 9.38 -17.65 3.68
N ILE A 152 8.55 -18.65 3.43
CA ILE A 152 7.70 -19.26 4.45
C ILE A 152 8.53 -19.86 5.58
N GLY A 153 9.59 -20.59 5.25
CA GLY A 153 10.53 -21.11 6.23
C GLY A 153 11.15 -20.01 7.10
N PHE A 154 11.52 -18.89 6.49
CA PHE A 154 12.00 -17.72 7.20
C PHE A 154 10.94 -17.14 8.14
N LEU A 155 9.71 -16.89 7.67
CA LEU A 155 8.62 -16.38 8.50
C LEU A 155 8.30 -17.32 9.67
N MET A 156 8.29 -18.63 9.43
CA MET A 156 8.06 -19.63 10.48
C MET A 156 9.22 -19.71 11.50
N SER A 157 10.39 -19.16 11.20
CA SER A 157 11.50 -19.03 12.16
C SER A 157 11.35 -17.84 13.11
N ILE A 158 10.40 -16.93 12.85
CA ILE A 158 10.08 -15.77 13.67
C ILE A 158 8.98 -16.19 14.66
N PRO A 159 9.23 -16.18 15.99
CA PRO A 159 8.27 -16.70 16.96
C PRO A 159 6.88 -16.07 16.89
N GLU A 160 6.80 -14.76 16.69
CA GLU A 160 5.55 -14.02 16.60
C GLU A 160 4.74 -14.43 15.35
N ALA A 161 5.40 -14.55 14.20
CA ALA A 161 4.78 -14.99 12.95
C ALA A 161 4.34 -16.47 13.04
N ALA A 162 5.20 -17.34 13.54
CA ALA A 162 4.88 -18.75 13.76
C ALA A 162 3.67 -18.92 14.68
N THR A 163 3.57 -18.15 15.75
CA THR A 163 2.42 -18.15 16.66
C THR A 163 1.15 -17.68 15.94
N ALA A 164 1.23 -16.61 15.14
CA ALA A 164 0.09 -16.10 14.38
C ALA A 164 -0.43 -17.12 13.34
N PHE A 165 0.46 -17.82 12.65
CA PHE A 165 0.08 -18.88 11.70
C PHE A 165 -0.45 -20.14 12.39
N ALA A 166 0.06 -20.47 13.58
CA ALA A 166 -0.43 -21.59 14.37
C ALA A 166 -1.85 -21.34 14.91
N SER A 167 -2.15 -20.09 15.28
CA SER A 167 -3.48 -19.69 15.78
C SER A 167 -4.54 -19.62 14.67
N ASP A 168 -4.12 -19.36 13.42
CA ASP A 168 -4.99 -19.33 12.25
C ASP A 168 -4.27 -19.92 11.02
N PRO A 169 -4.37 -21.22 10.78
CA PRO A 169 -3.75 -21.87 9.62
C PRO A 169 -4.24 -21.34 8.27
N GLY A 170 -5.43 -20.74 8.20
CA GLY A 170 -5.96 -20.11 7.00
C GLY A 170 -5.13 -18.92 6.53
N ARG A 171 -4.46 -18.23 7.45
CA ARG A 171 -3.57 -17.10 7.12
C ARG A 171 -2.38 -17.53 6.26
N LEU A 172 -1.80 -18.68 6.54
CA LEU A 172 -0.67 -19.17 5.72
C LEU A 172 -1.13 -19.56 4.31
N THR A 173 -2.32 -20.16 4.19
CA THR A 173 -2.91 -20.48 2.89
C THR A 173 -3.17 -19.19 2.10
N ALA A 174 -3.79 -18.19 2.71
CA ALA A 174 -4.07 -16.91 2.07
C ALA A 174 -2.76 -16.19 1.63
N LEU A 175 -1.72 -16.24 2.46
CA LEU A 175 -0.41 -15.69 2.12
C LEU A 175 0.20 -16.37 0.89
N ARG A 176 0.13 -17.72 0.81
CA ARG A 176 0.60 -18.47 -0.36
C ARG A 176 -0.18 -18.12 -1.62
N GLU A 177 -1.50 -18.03 -1.51
CA GLU A 177 -2.38 -17.63 -2.62
C GLU A 177 -2.10 -16.22 -3.12
N GLU A 178 -1.73 -15.31 -2.23
CA GLU A 178 -1.32 -13.96 -2.60
C GLU A 178 0.04 -13.97 -3.28
N TRP A 179 1.03 -14.64 -2.72
CA TRP A 179 2.40 -14.64 -3.23
C TRP A 179 2.54 -15.24 -4.62
N VAL A 180 1.79 -16.29 -4.97
CA VAL A 180 1.84 -16.89 -6.30
C VAL A 180 1.35 -15.97 -7.42
N ARG A 181 0.75 -14.83 -7.08
CA ARG A 181 0.32 -13.79 -8.03
C ARG A 181 1.47 -12.91 -8.51
N HIS A 182 2.65 -13.06 -7.90
CA HIS A 182 3.78 -12.17 -8.11
C HIS A 182 4.99 -12.90 -8.70
N ASP A 183 5.85 -12.15 -9.38
CA ASP A 183 7.20 -12.60 -9.69
C ASP A 183 8.07 -12.58 -8.42
N PRO A 184 8.67 -13.72 -8.02
CA PRO A 184 9.42 -13.79 -6.77
C PRO A 184 10.61 -12.83 -6.71
N ALA A 185 11.34 -12.67 -7.84
CA ALA A 185 12.52 -11.80 -7.87
C ALA A 185 12.14 -10.33 -7.73
N SER A 186 10.99 -9.93 -8.27
CA SER A 186 10.45 -8.58 -8.12
C SER A 186 10.04 -8.28 -6.69
N ILE A 187 9.33 -9.21 -6.03
CA ILE A 187 8.94 -9.02 -4.62
C ILE A 187 10.17 -9.00 -3.71
N ALA A 188 11.16 -9.85 -3.97
CA ALA A 188 12.44 -9.81 -3.25
C ALA A 188 13.11 -8.43 -3.36
N ALA A 189 13.14 -7.85 -4.57
CA ALA A 189 13.69 -6.52 -4.79
C ALA A 189 12.87 -5.42 -4.08
N ALA A 190 11.55 -5.52 -4.12
CA ALA A 190 10.65 -4.58 -3.45
C ALA A 190 10.78 -4.63 -1.92
N LEU A 191 10.87 -5.83 -1.32
CA LEU A 191 11.08 -6.04 0.11
C LEU A 191 12.39 -5.43 0.60
N ILE A 192 13.39 -5.32 -0.24
CA ILE A 192 14.68 -4.70 0.11
C ILE A 192 14.66 -3.20 -0.14
N GLY A 193 14.13 -2.75 -1.27
CA GLY A 193 14.17 -1.35 -1.69
C GLY A 193 13.21 -0.44 -0.92
N ILE A 194 11.93 -0.82 -0.80
CA ILE A 194 10.89 0.02 -0.20
C ILE A 194 11.16 0.37 1.26
N PRO A 195 11.50 -0.59 2.16
CA PRO A 195 11.74 -0.25 3.56
C PRO A 195 12.93 0.67 3.80
N SER A 196 13.91 0.68 2.87
CA SER A 196 15.08 1.56 2.91
C SER A 196 14.77 2.98 2.43
N SER A 197 13.64 3.17 1.75
CA SER A 197 13.18 4.46 1.22
C SER A 197 12.29 5.17 2.24
N ALA A 198 12.36 6.51 2.27
CA ALA A 198 11.45 7.33 3.04
C ALA A 198 10.40 7.98 2.12
N PRO A 199 9.11 7.96 2.49
CA PRO A 199 8.09 8.74 1.75
C PRO A 199 8.35 10.24 1.86
N LEU A 200 8.82 10.70 3.01
CA LEU A 200 9.24 12.08 3.26
C LEU A 200 10.77 12.20 3.06
N THR A 201 11.18 12.90 2.03
CA THR A 201 12.60 13.16 1.73
C THR A 201 12.92 14.66 1.83
N PRO A 202 14.19 15.06 1.97
CA PRO A 202 14.56 16.49 1.97
C PRO A 202 13.94 17.24 0.79
N GLY A 203 13.36 18.39 1.07
CA GLY A 203 12.65 19.22 0.08
C GLY A 203 11.14 18.97 -0.02
N LEU A 204 10.60 17.94 0.63
CA LEU A 204 9.16 17.76 0.80
C LEU A 204 8.73 18.28 2.17
N ASP A 205 7.58 18.95 2.19
CA ASP A 205 6.96 19.45 3.42
C ASP A 205 5.59 18.80 3.61
N VAL A 206 5.42 18.12 4.71
CA VAL A 206 4.13 17.50 5.09
C VAL A 206 3.03 18.54 5.23
N ASN A 207 3.38 19.80 5.57
CA ASN A 207 2.41 20.90 5.65
C ASN A 207 1.88 21.35 4.29
N SER A 208 2.48 20.89 3.17
CA SER A 208 1.93 21.13 1.84
C SER A 208 0.66 20.32 1.57
N ILE A 209 0.35 19.31 2.39
CA ILE A 209 -0.89 18.52 2.28
C ILE A 209 -2.06 19.40 2.69
N THR A 210 -2.80 19.89 1.70
CA THR A 210 -4.00 20.73 1.91
C THR A 210 -5.29 19.93 1.95
N ALA A 211 -5.25 18.68 1.51
CA ALA A 211 -6.39 17.77 1.53
C ALA A 211 -6.75 17.37 2.96
N ARG A 212 -8.03 17.04 3.19
CA ARG A 212 -8.43 16.36 4.42
C ARG A 212 -7.77 14.99 4.49
N VAL A 213 -7.24 14.62 5.65
CA VAL A 213 -6.52 13.36 5.85
C VAL A 213 -7.21 12.48 6.87
N LEU A 214 -7.37 11.21 6.53
CA LEU A 214 -7.82 10.15 7.42
C LEU A 214 -6.68 9.14 7.59
N VAL A 215 -6.34 8.84 8.84
CA VAL A 215 -5.37 7.78 9.17
C VAL A 215 -6.12 6.65 9.87
N ILE A 216 -5.99 5.45 9.32
CA ILE A 216 -6.52 4.21 9.89
C ILE A 216 -5.30 3.40 10.34
N PRO A 217 -5.00 3.33 11.65
CA PRO A 217 -3.81 2.62 12.13
C PRO A 217 -3.95 1.12 11.95
N GLY A 218 -2.83 0.40 11.93
CA GLY A 218 -2.78 -1.03 12.17
C GLY A 218 -2.53 -1.32 13.64
N ASP A 219 -2.52 -2.60 14.00
CA ASP A 219 -2.15 -3.09 15.33
C ASP A 219 -1.42 -4.44 15.21
N ASP A 220 -0.43 -4.50 14.31
CA ASP A 220 0.39 -5.68 14.08
C ASP A 220 1.90 -5.36 14.11
N LEU A 221 2.74 -6.39 13.95
CA LEU A 221 4.19 -6.26 14.01
C LEU A 221 4.77 -5.28 12.96
N ILE A 222 4.16 -5.22 11.78
CA ILE A 222 4.63 -4.40 10.65
C ILE A 222 3.99 -3.01 10.70
N HIS A 223 2.75 -2.94 11.15
CA HIS A 223 1.94 -1.72 11.19
C HIS A 223 1.52 -1.42 12.64
N PRO A 224 2.46 -1.07 13.53
CA PRO A 224 2.14 -0.80 14.92
C PRO A 224 1.24 0.44 15.02
N ARG A 225 0.34 0.44 16.00
CA ARG A 225 -0.61 1.54 16.26
C ARG A 225 0.10 2.89 16.36
N GLU A 226 1.26 2.91 17.00
CA GLU A 226 2.08 4.10 17.21
C GLU A 226 2.52 4.76 15.90
N ALA A 227 2.72 3.98 14.83
CA ALA A 227 3.04 4.53 13.50
C ALA A 227 1.86 5.34 12.94
N GLY A 228 0.63 4.82 13.06
CA GLY A 228 -0.58 5.54 12.67
C GLY A 228 -0.79 6.81 13.47
N GLU A 229 -0.63 6.74 14.80
CA GLU A 229 -0.71 7.89 15.69
C GLU A 229 0.36 8.94 15.36
N ALA A 230 1.57 8.52 15.03
CA ALA A 230 2.66 9.42 14.66
C ALA A 230 2.39 10.11 13.31
N VAL A 231 1.84 9.38 12.30
CA VAL A 231 1.39 9.99 11.04
C VAL A 231 0.29 11.02 11.29
N ALA A 232 -0.70 10.69 12.12
CA ALA A 232 -1.80 11.62 12.43
C ALA A 232 -1.31 12.87 13.18
N ARG A 233 -0.30 12.76 14.05
CA ARG A 233 0.32 13.92 14.70
C ARG A 233 1.16 14.77 13.73
N LEU A 234 1.78 14.13 12.74
CA LEU A 234 2.64 14.80 11.76
C LEU A 234 1.84 15.68 10.79
N ILE A 235 0.62 15.25 10.42
CA ILE A 235 -0.21 15.94 9.43
C ILE A 235 -1.26 16.77 10.16
N THR A 236 -1.15 18.09 10.06
CA THR A 236 -2.09 19.01 10.72
C THR A 236 -3.52 18.77 10.28
N GLY A 237 -4.43 18.55 11.23
CA GLY A 237 -5.85 18.32 10.97
C GLY A 237 -6.19 16.88 10.50
N ALA A 238 -5.23 15.96 10.54
CA ALA A 238 -5.51 14.56 10.24
C ALA A 238 -6.46 13.97 11.30
N ARG A 239 -7.46 13.22 10.83
CA ARG A 239 -8.35 12.42 11.68
C ARG A 239 -7.76 11.03 11.85
N LEU A 240 -7.73 10.53 13.07
CA LEU A 240 -7.31 9.17 13.41
C LEU A 240 -8.53 8.34 13.81
N THR A 241 -8.61 7.09 13.33
CA THR A 241 -9.59 6.09 13.78
C THR A 241 -8.99 5.11 14.78
N GLU A 242 -9.83 4.19 15.28
CA GLU A 242 -9.34 2.95 15.89
C GLU A 242 -8.85 1.99 14.81
N PRO A 243 -7.91 1.07 15.12
CA PRO A 243 -7.50 0.01 14.21
C PRO A 243 -8.66 -0.97 13.94
N PHE A 244 -8.62 -1.63 12.78
CA PHE A 244 -9.61 -2.63 12.41
C PHE A 244 -9.09 -4.06 12.58
N ASP A 245 -7.88 -4.22 13.09
CA ASP A 245 -7.23 -5.52 13.30
C ASP A 245 -8.01 -6.40 14.28
N GLY A 246 -7.82 -7.72 14.16
CA GLY A 246 -8.44 -8.69 15.08
C GLY A 246 -9.88 -9.08 14.74
N VAL A 247 -10.42 -8.58 13.62
CA VAL A 247 -11.72 -9.02 13.06
C VAL A 247 -11.51 -9.87 11.80
N PRO A 248 -12.50 -10.68 11.38
CA PRO A 248 -12.44 -11.39 10.10
C PRO A 248 -12.22 -10.42 8.92
N ARG A 249 -11.45 -10.85 7.90
CA ARG A 249 -11.11 -10.04 6.72
C ARG A 249 -12.34 -9.37 6.07
N GLU A 250 -13.44 -10.11 5.94
CA GLU A 250 -14.68 -9.55 5.37
C GLU A 250 -15.22 -8.36 6.19
N GLU A 251 -15.15 -8.46 7.52
CA GLU A 251 -15.57 -7.39 8.41
C GLU A 251 -14.60 -6.21 8.35
N GLU A 252 -13.29 -6.46 8.31
CA GLU A 252 -12.27 -5.43 8.14
C GLU A 252 -12.49 -4.66 6.84
N THR A 253 -12.67 -5.38 5.72
CA THR A 253 -12.95 -4.78 4.41
C THR A 253 -14.21 -3.90 4.46
N ARG A 254 -15.29 -4.40 5.05
CA ARG A 254 -16.55 -3.66 5.17
C ARG A 254 -16.40 -2.40 6.01
N LYS A 255 -15.66 -2.47 7.14
CA LYS A 255 -15.34 -1.30 7.98
C LYS A 255 -14.49 -0.28 7.22
N LEU A 256 -13.46 -0.74 6.51
CA LEU A 256 -12.59 0.11 5.70
C LEU A 256 -13.38 0.87 4.64
N VAL A 257 -14.18 0.18 3.84
CA VAL A 257 -15.01 0.78 2.78
C VAL A 257 -16.01 1.78 3.37
N ALA A 258 -16.70 1.43 4.46
CA ALA A 258 -17.66 2.31 5.12
C ALA A 258 -16.98 3.58 5.63
N THR A 259 -15.84 3.45 6.30
CA THR A 259 -15.08 4.56 6.87
C THR A 259 -14.56 5.51 5.79
N ILE A 260 -14.03 4.97 4.69
CA ILE A 260 -13.59 5.78 3.53
C ILE A 260 -14.77 6.55 2.94
N ARG A 261 -15.89 5.86 2.70
CA ARG A 261 -17.11 6.47 2.16
C ARG A 261 -17.61 7.61 3.05
N GLU A 262 -17.75 7.36 4.34
CA GLU A 262 -18.22 8.36 5.31
C GLU A 262 -17.31 9.57 5.33
N PHE A 263 -16.00 9.35 5.43
CA PHE A 263 -15.01 10.44 5.45
C PHE A 263 -15.03 11.29 4.18
N VAL A 264 -15.20 10.68 3.01
CA VAL A 264 -15.23 11.42 1.73
C VAL A 264 -16.52 12.21 1.56
N HIS A 265 -17.65 11.70 2.06
CA HIS A 265 -18.97 12.33 1.94
C HIS A 265 -19.34 13.28 3.10
N GLU A 266 -18.52 13.34 4.16
CA GLU A 266 -18.66 14.38 5.21
C GLU A 266 -18.29 15.75 4.60
N VAL A 267 -19.29 16.48 4.06
CA VAL A 267 -19.17 17.85 3.54
C VAL A 267 -19.85 18.82 4.48
#